data_a00cf6366ca0b1d9c94ff1ca55d71076
#
_entry.id   a00cf6366ca0b1d9c94ff1ca55d71076
#
_cell.length_a   1.000
_cell.length_b   1.000
_cell.length_c   1.000
_cell.angle_alpha   90.00
_cell.angle_beta   90.00
_cell.angle_gamma   90.00
#
_symmetry.space_group_name_H-M   'P 1'
#
loop_
_entity.id
_entity.type
_entity.pdbx_description
1 polymer ?
#
loop_
_entity_poly.entity_id
_entity_poly.type
_entity_poly.pdbx_seq_one_letter_code
_entity_poly.pdbx_strand_id
1 'polypeptide(L)'
;MNKFKHIKDIQRRIFAAMLANLDDSVGEIMKKIRDEGLEKDTLVFFLSDNGGPTRELTSSNLPLRGEKGQMYEGGIRVPFLFQWISKIPSGKIYNRPVLSTDIFATILSAAKVPKPKDRWECYDLVPYLNGKYNEDPHEFLYWKQSHKAAFRIGDMKIVRQSPKKWELYDLAADPSESNNLINDEPERFKSLLEGWEKIDSGMVKHLFK
;
A
#
# COMPACT_ATOMS: atom_id res chain seq x y z
N MET A 1 -26.88 11.49 -1.04
CA MET A 1 -27.39 11.73 -2.43
C MET A 1 -27.67 13.20 -2.70
N ASN A 2 -28.44 13.92 -1.87
CA ASN A 2 -28.76 15.35 -2.12
C ASN A 2 -27.53 16.28 -2.17
N LYS A 3 -26.51 16.03 -1.32
CA LYS A 3 -25.23 16.76 -1.27
C LYS A 3 -24.46 16.72 -2.62
N PHE A 4 -24.68 15.69 -3.45
CA PHE A 4 -23.95 15.45 -4.70
C PHE A 4 -24.80 15.60 -5.97
N LYS A 5 -25.93 16.33 -5.93
CA LYS A 5 -26.82 16.55 -7.09
C LYS A 5 -26.13 17.24 -8.28
N HIS A 6 -25.06 18.00 -8.04
CA HIS A 6 -24.26 18.65 -9.07
C HIS A 6 -23.47 17.65 -9.94
N ILE A 7 -23.22 16.44 -9.45
CA ILE A 7 -22.59 15.37 -10.24
C ILE A 7 -23.65 14.77 -11.15
N LYS A 8 -23.52 14.98 -12.46
CA LYS A 8 -24.51 14.53 -13.46
C LYS A 8 -24.52 13.01 -13.62
N ASP A 9 -23.34 12.41 -13.67
CA ASP A 9 -23.20 10.94 -13.76
C ASP A 9 -23.75 10.28 -12.49
N ILE A 10 -24.74 9.41 -12.65
CA ILE A 10 -25.45 8.80 -11.52
C ILE A 10 -24.58 7.81 -10.75
N GLN A 11 -23.72 7.05 -11.43
CA GLN A 11 -22.83 6.07 -10.78
C GLN A 11 -21.79 6.81 -9.93
N ARG A 12 -21.18 7.86 -10.50
CA ARG A 12 -20.22 8.71 -9.77
C ARG A 12 -20.89 9.44 -8.60
N ARG A 13 -22.14 9.86 -8.74
CA ARG A 13 -22.91 10.48 -7.64
C ARG A 13 -23.16 9.49 -6.50
N ILE A 14 -23.54 8.27 -6.83
CA ILE A 14 -23.72 7.18 -5.85
C ILE A 14 -22.39 6.89 -5.14
N PHE A 15 -21.32 6.72 -5.90
CA PHE A 15 -19.98 6.47 -5.36
C PHE A 15 -19.53 7.58 -4.40
N ALA A 16 -19.70 8.85 -4.78
CA ALA A 16 -19.40 9.98 -3.92
C ALA A 16 -20.24 9.99 -2.62
N ALA A 17 -21.52 9.60 -2.71
CA ALA A 17 -22.39 9.51 -1.54
C ALA A 17 -21.96 8.36 -0.61
N MET A 18 -21.52 7.24 -1.16
CA MET A 18 -20.97 6.09 -0.36
C MET A 18 -19.68 6.48 0.36
N LEU A 19 -18.76 7.18 -0.33
CA LEU A 19 -17.54 7.69 0.30
C LEU A 19 -17.83 8.68 1.42
N ALA A 20 -18.78 9.60 1.21
CA ALA A 20 -19.17 10.54 2.26
C ALA A 20 -19.79 9.81 3.48
N ASN A 21 -20.59 8.77 3.26
CA ASN A 21 -21.13 7.98 4.36
C ASN A 21 -20.06 7.21 5.13
N LEU A 22 -19.03 6.68 4.42
CA LEU A 22 -17.87 6.08 5.04
C LEU A 22 -17.09 7.10 5.89
N ASP A 23 -16.87 8.31 5.34
CA ASP A 23 -16.19 9.40 6.04
C ASP A 23 -16.96 9.81 7.32
N ASP A 24 -18.30 9.98 7.22
CA ASP A 24 -19.16 10.26 8.37
C ASP A 24 -19.01 9.15 9.46
N SER A 25 -18.99 7.87 9.06
CA SER A 25 -18.83 6.73 10.00
C SER A 25 -17.46 6.73 10.68
N VAL A 26 -16.39 7.02 9.94
CA VAL A 26 -15.04 7.19 10.51
C VAL A 26 -15.05 8.37 11.50
N GLY A 27 -15.69 9.46 11.13
CA GLY A 27 -15.85 10.64 11.99
C GLY A 27 -16.53 10.31 13.31
N GLU A 28 -17.61 9.51 13.29
CA GLU A 28 -18.31 9.06 14.50
C GLU A 28 -17.44 8.18 15.41
N ILE A 29 -16.68 7.24 14.82
CA ILE A 29 -15.74 6.40 15.57
C ILE A 29 -14.66 7.25 16.23
N MET A 30 -14.05 8.17 15.48
CA MET A 30 -13.01 9.05 16.00
C MET A 30 -13.55 9.99 17.06
N LYS A 31 -14.80 10.48 16.90
CA LYS A 31 -15.46 11.26 17.92
C LYS A 31 -15.67 10.45 19.20
N LYS A 32 -16.13 9.20 19.10
CA LYS A 32 -16.34 8.34 20.26
C LYS A 32 -15.05 8.09 21.04
N ILE A 33 -13.94 7.82 20.35
CA ILE A 33 -12.61 7.67 20.96
C ILE A 33 -12.21 8.93 21.75
N ARG A 34 -12.50 10.14 21.20
CA ARG A 34 -12.25 11.41 21.89
C ARG A 34 -13.12 11.61 23.11
N ASP A 35 -14.42 11.40 22.94
CA ASP A 35 -15.41 11.60 24.02
C ASP A 35 -15.13 10.71 25.24
N GLU A 36 -14.55 9.51 25.00
CA GLU A 36 -14.14 8.59 26.05
C GLU A 36 -12.73 8.86 26.59
N GLY A 37 -12.03 9.87 26.08
CA GLY A 37 -10.67 10.23 26.53
C GLY A 37 -9.59 9.21 26.14
N LEU A 38 -9.87 8.34 25.16
CA LEU A 38 -8.99 7.22 24.78
C LEU A 38 -7.97 7.56 23.69
N GLU A 39 -7.99 8.78 23.12
CA GLU A 39 -7.16 9.16 21.96
C GLU A 39 -5.66 8.92 22.15
N LYS A 40 -5.14 9.17 23.36
CA LYS A 40 -3.70 9.04 23.63
C LYS A 40 -3.23 7.59 23.60
N ASP A 41 -4.12 6.67 23.96
CA ASP A 41 -3.81 5.25 24.12
C ASP A 41 -4.42 4.36 23.03
N THR A 42 -5.02 4.99 21.99
CA THR A 42 -5.59 4.29 20.84
C THR A 42 -4.73 4.45 19.61
N LEU A 43 -4.32 3.32 19.06
CA LEU A 43 -3.67 3.20 17.77
C LEU A 43 -4.72 2.99 16.69
N VAL A 44 -4.76 3.88 15.69
CA VAL A 44 -5.73 3.84 14.60
C VAL A 44 -5.01 3.68 13.27
N PHE A 45 -5.45 2.71 12.48
CA PHE A 45 -5.08 2.55 11.07
C PHE A 45 -6.32 2.74 10.20
N PHE A 46 -6.17 3.46 9.11
CA PHE A 46 -7.15 3.56 8.05
C PHE A 46 -6.46 3.39 6.70
N LEU A 47 -6.82 2.38 5.95
CA LEU A 47 -6.21 2.08 4.66
C LEU A 47 -7.25 1.45 3.72
N SER A 48 -6.96 1.51 2.41
CA SER A 48 -7.67 0.70 1.43
C SER A 48 -7.02 -0.69 1.32
N ASP A 49 -7.80 -1.71 1.01
CA ASP A 49 -7.32 -3.08 0.80
C ASP A 49 -6.61 -3.26 -0.55
N ASN A 50 -7.00 -2.47 -1.56
CA ASN A 50 -6.42 -2.45 -2.90
C ASN A 50 -6.73 -1.13 -3.61
N GLY A 51 -6.13 -0.93 -4.78
CA GLY A 51 -6.49 0.19 -5.65
C GLY A 51 -7.92 0.14 -6.16
N GLY A 52 -8.50 1.29 -6.49
CA GLY A 52 -9.87 1.37 -6.96
C GLY A 52 -10.10 0.57 -8.26
N PRO A 53 -11.25 -0.13 -8.41
CA PRO A 53 -11.61 -0.84 -9.63
C PRO A 53 -12.15 0.14 -10.69
N THR A 54 -11.25 0.73 -11.47
CA THR A 54 -11.57 1.86 -12.38
C THR A 54 -12.44 1.46 -13.58
N ARG A 55 -12.38 0.18 -13.98
CA ARG A 55 -13.20 -0.34 -15.09
C ARG A 55 -14.63 -0.68 -14.69
N GLU A 56 -14.81 -1.15 -13.47
CA GLU A 56 -16.12 -1.59 -12.97
C GLU A 56 -16.89 -0.45 -12.31
N LEU A 57 -16.16 0.48 -11.69
CA LEU A 57 -16.70 1.60 -10.95
C LEU A 57 -16.13 2.91 -11.47
N THR A 58 -16.66 4.02 -10.98
CA THR A 58 -16.23 5.37 -11.37
C THR A 58 -15.01 5.89 -10.58
N SER A 59 -14.30 5.01 -9.88
CA SER A 59 -13.09 5.36 -9.14
C SER A 59 -11.95 5.76 -10.08
N SER A 60 -10.94 6.44 -9.54
CA SER A 60 -9.74 6.81 -10.28
C SER A 60 -8.52 6.60 -9.41
N ASN A 61 -7.49 5.97 -9.96
CA ASN A 61 -6.18 5.81 -9.30
C ASN A 61 -5.14 6.79 -9.86
N LEU A 62 -5.54 7.71 -10.76
CA LEU A 62 -4.62 8.68 -11.37
C LEU A 62 -3.88 9.52 -10.32
N PRO A 63 -2.57 9.82 -10.55
CA PRO A 63 -1.81 9.54 -11.77
C PRO A 63 -1.24 8.11 -11.85
N LEU A 64 -1.49 7.25 -10.88
CA LEU A 64 -0.94 5.89 -10.81
C LEU A 64 -1.63 4.98 -11.83
N ARG A 65 -0.83 4.19 -12.54
CA ARG A 65 -1.30 3.19 -13.51
C ARG A 65 -1.92 1.99 -12.81
N GLY A 66 -2.96 1.44 -13.41
CA GLY A 66 -3.56 0.18 -12.98
C GLY A 66 -4.71 0.34 -11.99
N GLU A 67 -5.23 -0.81 -11.57
CA GLU A 67 -6.43 -0.93 -10.76
C GLU A 67 -6.42 -2.20 -9.91
N LYS A 68 -7.45 -2.42 -9.12
CA LYS A 68 -7.67 -3.65 -8.34
C LYS A 68 -7.29 -4.91 -9.13
N GLY A 69 -6.47 -5.76 -8.50
CA GLY A 69 -5.99 -7.01 -9.09
C GLY A 69 -4.84 -6.87 -10.08
N GLN A 70 -4.26 -5.67 -10.22
CA GLN A 70 -3.04 -5.42 -10.99
C GLN A 70 -1.86 -5.09 -10.07
N MET A 71 -0.63 -5.36 -10.53
CA MET A 71 0.60 -5.13 -9.76
C MET A 71 1.26 -3.78 -10.05
N TYR A 72 0.64 -2.94 -10.88
CA TYR A 72 1.02 -1.55 -11.04
C TYR A 72 0.68 -0.73 -9.79
N GLU A 73 1.32 0.42 -9.63
CA GLU A 73 1.15 1.28 -8.45
C GLU A 73 -0.33 1.59 -8.15
N GLY A 74 -1.16 1.83 -9.17
CA GLY A 74 -2.60 2.08 -8.99
C GLY A 74 -3.39 0.89 -8.45
N GLY A 75 -2.83 -0.33 -8.48
CA GLY A 75 -3.45 -1.52 -7.90
C GLY A 75 -2.98 -1.84 -6.48
N ILE A 76 -1.75 -1.45 -6.12
CA ILE A 76 -1.10 -1.85 -4.86
C ILE A 76 -0.70 -0.69 -3.95
N ARG A 77 -0.47 0.52 -4.47
CA ARG A 77 -0.19 1.71 -3.68
C ARG A 77 -1.50 2.39 -3.28
N VAL A 78 -1.88 2.22 -2.04
CA VAL A 78 -3.19 2.63 -1.50
C VAL A 78 -3.05 3.75 -0.48
N PRO A 79 -4.10 4.55 -0.24
CA PRO A 79 -4.15 5.45 0.90
C PRO A 79 -3.93 4.67 2.20
N PHE A 80 -3.00 5.17 3.04
CA PHE A 80 -2.71 4.62 4.35
C PHE A 80 -2.52 5.76 5.35
N LEU A 81 -3.41 5.84 6.33
CA LEU A 81 -3.35 6.81 7.42
C LEU A 81 -3.10 6.08 8.74
N PHE A 82 -2.30 6.71 9.56
CA PHE A 82 -1.86 6.13 10.83
C PHE A 82 -1.91 7.22 11.92
N GLN A 83 -2.56 6.92 13.04
CA GLN A 83 -2.64 7.84 14.17
C GLN A 83 -2.33 7.14 15.49
N TRP A 84 -1.43 7.72 16.26
CA TRP A 84 -1.23 7.44 17.69
C TRP A 84 -0.70 8.70 18.37
N ILE A 85 -1.62 9.47 18.94
CA ILE A 85 -1.34 10.86 19.39
C ILE A 85 -0.18 10.94 20.39
N SER A 86 -0.03 9.96 21.29
CA SER A 86 1.05 9.96 22.27
C SER A 86 2.41 9.49 21.74
N LYS A 87 2.49 8.97 20.49
CA LYS A 87 3.69 8.31 19.96
C LYS A 87 4.18 8.87 18.63
N ILE A 88 3.28 9.46 17.83
CA ILE A 88 3.55 9.89 16.46
C ILE A 88 3.16 11.34 16.30
N PRO A 89 4.03 12.20 15.74
CA PRO A 89 3.72 13.60 15.45
C PRO A 89 2.53 13.71 14.47
N SER A 90 1.62 14.65 14.75
CA SER A 90 0.51 14.94 13.83
C SER A 90 0.98 15.65 12.57
N GLY A 91 0.21 15.48 11.45
CA GLY A 91 0.43 16.18 10.19
C GLY A 91 1.68 15.74 9.42
N LYS A 92 2.34 14.64 9.82
CA LYS A 92 3.52 14.11 9.13
C LYS A 92 3.13 13.33 7.89
N ILE A 93 3.83 13.57 6.78
CA ILE A 93 3.79 12.73 5.58
C ILE A 93 5.04 11.84 5.61
N TYR A 94 4.84 10.53 5.48
CA TYR A 94 5.91 9.55 5.37
C TYR A 94 5.96 9.03 3.93
N ASN A 95 7.04 9.35 3.21
CA ASN A 95 7.14 9.11 1.76
C ASN A 95 7.81 7.78 1.39
N ARG A 96 8.30 7.02 2.38
CA ARG A 96 8.94 5.73 2.12
C ARG A 96 7.90 4.62 2.05
N PRO A 97 8.12 3.59 1.23
CA PRO A 97 7.17 2.50 1.09
C PRO A 97 7.06 1.67 2.38
N VAL A 98 5.83 1.30 2.72
CA VAL A 98 5.47 0.41 3.81
C VAL A 98 4.48 -0.65 3.31
N LEU A 99 4.33 -1.73 4.04
CA LEU A 99 3.40 -2.81 3.71
C LEU A 99 2.25 -2.88 4.73
N SER A 100 1.09 -3.36 4.30
CA SER A 100 -0.05 -3.62 5.21
C SER A 100 0.30 -4.67 6.28
N THR A 101 1.26 -5.55 6.02
CA THR A 101 1.79 -6.51 7.00
C THR A 101 2.51 -5.85 8.17
N ASP A 102 3.01 -4.62 8.02
CA ASP A 102 3.66 -3.85 9.07
C ASP A 102 2.70 -3.47 10.20
N ILE A 103 1.40 -3.42 9.91
CA ILE A 103 0.35 -3.24 10.91
C ILE A 103 0.48 -4.32 12.00
N PHE A 104 0.71 -5.58 11.61
CA PHE A 104 0.85 -6.69 12.54
C PHE A 104 2.06 -6.49 13.48
N ALA A 105 3.24 -6.18 12.93
CA ALA A 105 4.44 -5.94 13.74
C ALA A 105 4.28 -4.72 14.65
N THR A 106 3.62 -3.66 14.17
CA THR A 106 3.34 -2.46 14.94
C THR A 106 2.39 -2.74 16.12
N ILE A 107 1.35 -3.55 15.89
CA ILE A 107 0.40 -3.97 16.95
C ILE A 107 1.12 -4.82 18.00
N LEU A 108 1.93 -5.79 17.62
CA LEU A 108 2.70 -6.61 18.55
C LEU A 108 3.62 -5.75 19.42
N SER A 109 4.34 -4.81 18.80
CA SER A 109 5.21 -3.87 19.51
C SER A 109 4.42 -2.99 20.48
N ALA A 110 3.29 -2.44 20.05
CA ALA A 110 2.40 -1.63 20.90
C ALA A 110 1.88 -2.43 22.11
N ALA A 111 1.53 -3.70 21.90
CA ALA A 111 1.07 -4.61 22.94
C ALA A 111 2.21 -5.20 23.79
N LYS A 112 3.48 -4.88 23.50
CA LYS A 112 4.68 -5.46 24.13
C LYS A 112 4.75 -6.99 24.01
N VAL A 113 4.21 -7.53 22.92
CA VAL A 113 4.25 -8.95 22.58
C VAL A 113 5.48 -9.21 21.71
N PRO A 114 6.33 -10.20 22.01
CA PRO A 114 7.47 -10.54 21.18
C PRO A 114 7.04 -10.92 19.76
N LYS A 115 7.73 -10.37 18.76
CA LYS A 115 7.54 -10.78 17.36
C LYS A 115 7.96 -12.26 17.23
N PRO A 116 7.16 -13.11 16.54
CA PRO A 116 7.56 -14.48 16.22
C PRO A 116 8.92 -14.52 15.50
N LYS A 117 9.75 -15.52 15.82
CA LYS A 117 11.13 -15.62 15.30
C LYS A 117 11.20 -15.99 13.82
N ASP A 118 10.13 -16.54 13.27
CA ASP A 118 10.13 -17.09 11.91
C ASP A 118 9.61 -16.08 10.87
N ARG A 119 10.50 -15.68 9.97
CA ARG A 119 10.28 -15.11 8.61
C ARG A 119 9.16 -14.07 8.41
N TRP A 120 8.94 -13.20 9.35
CA TRP A 120 7.98 -12.11 9.16
C TRP A 120 8.72 -10.85 8.68
N GLU A 121 8.66 -10.60 7.39
CA GLU A 121 9.17 -9.37 6.77
C GLU A 121 8.16 -8.23 7.01
N CYS A 122 7.95 -7.89 8.27
CA CYS A 122 7.11 -6.79 8.71
C CYS A 122 7.82 -6.04 9.84
N TYR A 123 7.63 -4.74 9.89
CA TYR A 123 8.36 -3.84 10.78
C TYR A 123 7.39 -3.01 11.63
N ASP A 124 7.79 -2.71 12.87
CA ASP A 124 7.11 -1.71 13.68
C ASP A 124 7.32 -0.34 13.04
N LEU A 125 6.25 0.28 12.59
CA LEU A 125 6.31 1.57 11.90
C LEU A 125 6.52 2.77 12.85
N VAL A 126 6.25 2.64 14.15
CA VAL A 126 6.35 3.76 15.11
C VAL A 126 7.73 4.40 15.12
N PRO A 127 8.86 3.65 15.17
CA PRO A 127 10.21 4.25 15.14
C PRO A 127 10.51 5.04 13.87
N TYR A 128 9.97 4.65 12.73
CA TYR A 128 10.12 5.35 11.45
C TYR A 128 9.23 6.61 11.39
N LEU A 129 8.00 6.49 11.85
CA LEU A 129 7.02 7.58 11.81
C LEU A 129 7.34 8.69 12.83
N ASN A 130 7.94 8.37 13.97
CA ASN A 130 8.39 9.39 14.94
C ASN A 130 9.79 9.95 14.66
N GLY A 131 10.47 9.44 13.62
CA GLY A 131 11.78 9.95 13.19
C GLY A 131 12.99 9.37 13.93
N LYS A 132 12.82 8.30 14.72
CA LYS A 132 13.91 7.59 15.35
C LYS A 132 14.80 6.87 14.34
N TYR A 133 14.19 6.30 13.28
CA TYR A 133 14.85 5.64 12.17
C TYR A 133 14.68 6.47 10.90
N ASN A 134 15.77 6.61 10.12
CA ASN A 134 15.81 7.40 8.88
C ASN A 134 16.02 6.53 7.63
N GLU A 135 16.29 5.24 7.80
CA GLU A 135 16.37 4.24 6.73
C GLU A 135 15.00 3.78 6.28
N ASP A 136 14.92 3.08 5.15
CA ASP A 136 13.72 2.41 4.70
C ASP A 136 13.41 1.21 5.61
N PRO A 137 12.15 0.95 5.97
CA PRO A 137 11.81 -0.22 6.76
C PRO A 137 12.06 -1.54 6.00
N HIS A 138 11.96 -1.50 4.68
CA HIS A 138 12.12 -2.67 3.82
C HIS A 138 13.28 -2.50 2.85
N GLU A 139 14.16 -3.51 2.78
CA GLU A 139 15.20 -3.61 1.76
C GLU A 139 14.59 -3.84 0.38
N PHE A 140 13.53 -4.63 0.33
CA PHE A 140 12.76 -4.93 -0.88
C PHE A 140 11.27 -5.08 -0.56
N LEU A 141 10.44 -5.00 -1.61
CA LEU A 141 9.02 -5.27 -1.53
C LEU A 141 8.65 -6.32 -2.58
N TYR A 142 7.80 -7.26 -2.20
CA TYR A 142 7.44 -8.41 -3.01
C TYR A 142 5.93 -8.61 -3.04
N TRP A 143 5.38 -8.78 -4.24
CA TRP A 143 3.97 -9.11 -4.46
C TRP A 143 3.86 -10.25 -5.47
N LYS A 144 2.93 -11.17 -5.22
CA LYS A 144 2.60 -12.25 -6.14
C LYS A 144 1.14 -12.65 -6.03
N GLN A 145 0.49 -12.79 -7.15
CA GLN A 145 -0.87 -13.31 -7.28
C GLN A 145 -0.94 -14.18 -8.55
N SER A 146 -0.89 -15.50 -8.41
CA SER A 146 -0.82 -16.42 -9.55
C SER A 146 0.37 -16.09 -10.47
N HIS A 147 0.12 -15.77 -11.73
CA HIS A 147 1.16 -15.38 -12.69
C HIS A 147 1.57 -13.91 -12.59
N LYS A 148 0.81 -13.07 -11.88
CA LYS A 148 1.12 -11.66 -11.68
C LYS A 148 2.13 -11.51 -10.55
N ALA A 149 3.09 -10.61 -10.72
CA ALA A 149 4.11 -10.35 -9.72
C ALA A 149 4.62 -8.91 -9.80
N ALA A 150 5.14 -8.41 -8.70
CA ALA A 150 5.99 -7.22 -8.67
C ALA A 150 7.10 -7.40 -7.63
N PHE A 151 8.20 -6.75 -7.88
CA PHE A 151 9.34 -6.69 -6.96
C PHE A 151 9.98 -5.30 -7.06
N ARG A 152 10.26 -4.72 -5.91
CA ARG A 152 10.79 -3.35 -5.82
C ARG A 152 11.97 -3.30 -4.86
N ILE A 153 13.05 -2.65 -5.27
CA ILE A 153 14.19 -2.25 -4.43
C ILE A 153 14.39 -0.75 -4.62
N GLY A 154 14.30 0.02 -3.54
CA GLY A 154 14.32 1.48 -3.63
C GLY A 154 13.20 1.98 -4.54
N ASP A 155 13.55 2.74 -5.59
CA ASP A 155 12.60 3.25 -6.58
C ASP A 155 12.46 2.37 -7.83
N MET A 156 13.34 1.37 -7.98
CA MET A 156 13.28 0.47 -9.13
C MET A 156 12.32 -0.68 -8.90
N LYS A 157 11.40 -0.88 -9.85
CA LYS A 157 10.34 -1.89 -9.77
C LYS A 157 10.23 -2.69 -11.04
N ILE A 158 10.21 -4.03 -10.91
CA ILE A 158 9.79 -4.92 -11.99
C ILE A 158 8.34 -5.36 -11.76
N VAL A 159 7.59 -5.44 -12.86
CA VAL A 159 6.17 -5.82 -12.86
C VAL A 159 5.90 -6.89 -13.90
N ARG A 160 5.09 -7.87 -13.55
CA ARG A 160 4.58 -8.90 -14.46
C ARG A 160 3.06 -9.00 -14.33
N GLN A 161 2.34 -8.56 -15.35
CA GLN A 161 0.87 -8.68 -15.40
C GLN A 161 0.39 -9.86 -16.25
N SER A 162 1.18 -10.23 -17.26
CA SER A 162 0.92 -11.37 -18.14
C SER A 162 2.02 -12.42 -17.99
N PRO A 163 1.75 -13.71 -18.24
CA PRO A 163 2.78 -14.74 -18.16
C PRO A 163 4.01 -14.38 -19.00
N LYS A 164 5.20 -14.51 -18.41
CA LYS A 164 6.53 -14.30 -19.05
C LYS A 164 6.80 -12.87 -19.56
N LYS A 165 5.92 -11.90 -19.35
CA LYS A 165 6.13 -10.52 -19.79
C LYS A 165 6.42 -9.63 -18.58
N TRP A 166 7.70 -9.36 -18.33
CA TRP A 166 8.16 -8.41 -17.35
C TRP A 166 8.31 -7.00 -17.95
N GLU A 167 8.19 -6.02 -17.11
CA GLU A 167 8.39 -4.60 -17.38
C GLU A 167 9.23 -4.02 -16.23
N LEU A 168 10.04 -2.98 -16.49
CA LEU A 168 10.92 -2.31 -15.53
C LEU A 168 10.59 -0.82 -15.48
N TYR A 169 10.49 -0.26 -14.27
CA TYR A 169 10.15 1.15 -14.03
C TYR A 169 11.02 1.77 -12.95
N ASP A 170 11.32 3.06 -13.09
CA ASP A 170 11.86 3.93 -12.06
C ASP A 170 10.71 4.77 -11.49
N LEU A 171 10.25 4.45 -10.29
CA LEU A 171 9.08 5.10 -9.67
C LEU A 171 9.39 6.51 -9.15
N ALA A 172 10.67 6.90 -9.00
CA ALA A 172 11.03 8.27 -8.66
C ALA A 172 10.81 9.21 -9.84
N ALA A 173 11.21 8.77 -11.04
CA ALA A 173 11.07 9.54 -12.28
C ALA A 173 9.69 9.36 -12.93
N ASP A 174 9.11 8.16 -12.85
CA ASP A 174 7.87 7.75 -13.52
C ASP A 174 6.93 6.97 -12.57
N PRO A 175 6.27 7.65 -11.63
CA PRO A 175 5.32 7.01 -10.71
C PRO A 175 4.07 6.46 -11.42
N SER A 176 3.86 6.83 -12.69
CA SER A 176 2.74 6.37 -13.54
C SER A 176 3.07 5.10 -14.34
N GLU A 177 4.30 4.57 -14.24
CA GLU A 177 4.74 3.34 -14.90
C GLU A 177 4.44 3.35 -16.42
N SER A 178 4.71 4.49 -17.07
CA SER A 178 4.44 4.74 -18.50
C SER A 178 5.62 4.44 -19.40
N ASN A 179 6.85 4.52 -18.88
CA ASN A 179 8.09 4.32 -19.62
C ASN A 179 8.80 3.04 -19.17
N ASN A 180 8.68 1.98 -19.97
CA ASN A 180 9.29 0.68 -19.66
C ASN A 180 10.78 0.65 -20.03
N LEU A 181 11.65 0.59 -19.04
CA LEU A 181 13.11 0.65 -19.13
C LEU A 181 13.78 -0.70 -19.39
N ILE A 182 13.05 -1.78 -19.62
CA ILE A 182 13.61 -3.14 -19.68
C ILE A 182 14.68 -3.30 -20.78
N ASN A 183 14.55 -2.57 -21.90
CA ASN A 183 15.50 -2.58 -23.00
C ASN A 183 16.66 -1.61 -22.78
N ASP A 184 16.43 -0.54 -22.01
CA ASP A 184 17.42 0.52 -21.76
C ASP A 184 18.34 0.16 -20.60
N GLU A 185 17.82 -0.62 -19.61
CA GLU A 185 18.54 -1.02 -18.40
C GLU A 185 18.50 -2.54 -18.16
N PRO A 186 19.00 -3.37 -19.09
CA PRO A 186 18.88 -4.83 -19.01
C PRO A 186 19.61 -5.44 -17.82
N GLU A 187 20.75 -4.90 -17.40
CA GLU A 187 21.50 -5.40 -16.25
C GLU A 187 20.75 -5.13 -14.93
N ARG A 188 20.12 -3.96 -14.82
CA ARG A 188 19.29 -3.63 -13.66
C ARG A 188 18.05 -4.52 -13.59
N PHE A 189 17.40 -4.75 -14.73
CA PHE A 189 16.30 -5.72 -14.82
C PHE A 189 16.72 -7.11 -14.35
N LYS A 190 17.88 -7.60 -14.84
CA LYS A 190 18.41 -8.91 -14.47
C LYS A 190 18.65 -9.03 -12.96
N SER A 191 19.27 -8.02 -12.34
CA SER A 191 19.52 -8.00 -10.90
C SER A 191 18.23 -8.05 -10.07
N LEU A 192 17.19 -7.27 -10.47
CA LEU A 192 15.90 -7.31 -9.79
C LEU A 192 15.18 -8.64 -9.99
N LEU A 193 15.27 -9.23 -11.18
CA LEU A 193 14.68 -10.54 -11.47
C LEU A 193 15.33 -11.64 -10.62
N GLU A 194 16.64 -11.66 -10.51
CA GLU A 194 17.36 -12.58 -9.63
C GLU A 194 16.94 -12.43 -8.17
N GLY A 195 16.77 -11.18 -7.71
CA GLY A 195 16.25 -10.89 -6.36
C GLY A 195 14.84 -11.43 -6.17
N TRP A 196 13.93 -11.21 -7.13
CA TRP A 196 12.59 -11.76 -7.11
C TRP A 196 12.59 -13.29 -7.10
N GLU A 197 13.37 -13.94 -7.97
CA GLU A 197 13.46 -15.42 -8.05
C GLU A 197 13.98 -16.04 -6.76
N LYS A 198 14.96 -15.41 -6.12
CA LYS A 198 15.48 -15.84 -4.82
C LYS A 198 14.38 -15.87 -3.76
N ILE A 199 13.57 -14.83 -3.66
CA ILE A 199 12.46 -14.74 -2.71
C ILE A 199 11.35 -15.74 -3.10
N ASP A 200 10.96 -15.75 -4.39
CA ASP A 200 9.89 -16.62 -4.92
C ASP A 200 10.17 -18.11 -4.71
N SER A 201 11.43 -18.53 -4.81
CA SER A 201 11.83 -19.92 -4.58
C SER A 201 11.59 -20.42 -3.15
N GLY A 202 11.57 -19.50 -2.18
CA GLY A 202 11.26 -19.80 -0.77
C GLY A 202 9.76 -19.70 -0.42
N MET A 203 8.93 -19.27 -1.35
CA MET A 203 7.49 -19.10 -1.11
C MET A 203 6.72 -20.42 -1.27
N VAL A 204 5.62 -20.53 -0.53
CA VAL A 204 4.69 -21.67 -0.65
C VAL A 204 4.08 -21.67 -2.05
N LYS A 205 4.05 -22.84 -2.69
CA LYS A 205 3.39 -23.00 -4.00
C LYS A 205 1.88 -22.68 -3.89
N HIS A 206 1.35 -22.10 -4.94
CA HIS A 206 -0.09 -21.85 -5.04
C HIS A 206 -0.90 -23.12 -4.78
N LEU A 207 -1.83 -23.07 -3.84
CA LEU A 207 -2.75 -24.17 -3.51
C LEU A 207 -3.93 -24.24 -4.49
N PHE A 208 -4.24 -23.12 -5.13
CA PHE A 208 -5.35 -23.01 -6.10
C PHE A 208 -4.80 -22.65 -7.48
N LYS A 209 -5.35 -23.32 -8.52
CA LYS A 209 -5.04 -23.03 -9.93
C LYS A 209 -5.90 -21.89 -10.45
#